data_816d94eadcfa0dfe7e1e545ecab65fd5
#
_entry.id   816d94eadcfa0dfe7e1e545ecab65fd5
#
_cell.length_a   1.000
_cell.length_b   1.000
_cell.length_c   1.000
_cell.angle_alpha   90.00
_cell.angle_beta   90.00
_cell.angle_gamma   90.00
#
_symmetry.space_group_name_H-M   'P 1'
#
loop_
_entity.id
_entity.type
_entity.pdbx_description
1 polymer ?
#
loop_
_entity_poly.entity_id
_entity_poly.type
_entity_poly.pdbx_seq_one_letter_code
_entity_poly.pdbx_strand_id
1 'polypeptide(L)'
;MGDGQSDVFRLLSVVGAYSHEALRGSSVAFCRDNFVRQKAMEEIHKLRAQLSNVVQANLSGLSERQLRQLQNPSLPAPNAVQIKVLRQLLASIYIDRVAVRADIVGAPEAELAPAAQGTKMASTRRVPYVALGVPGPVYIHTSSTFYHRPPPEWLVFGEVYQSAPKDASLDNEEEKPRTIFLKMLTKINPAWIHTLGRSLCTFSQTTEEPGTSALSDSIKALKRGERSSLQRHVVITPR
;
A
#
# COMPACT_ATOMS: atom_id res chain seq x y z
N MET A 1 5.11 -14.53 -8.28
CA MET A 1 4.21 -13.42 -7.87
C MET A 1 4.96 -12.21 -7.32
N GLY A 2 6.11 -11.89 -7.84
CA GLY A 2 6.98 -10.88 -7.24
C GLY A 2 6.85 -9.49 -7.88
N ASP A 3 5.65 -8.97 -8.09
CA ASP A 3 5.45 -7.71 -8.80
C ASP A 3 5.81 -6.47 -7.96
N GLY A 4 6.18 -6.66 -6.67
CA GLY A 4 6.56 -5.56 -5.77
C GLY A 4 5.51 -4.46 -5.62
N GLN A 5 4.26 -4.74 -5.95
CA GLN A 5 3.17 -3.77 -5.87
C GLN A 5 2.34 -3.90 -4.58
N SER A 6 2.60 -4.93 -3.77
CA SER A 6 1.90 -5.16 -2.50
C SER A 6 2.68 -6.11 -1.59
N ASP A 7 2.75 -5.76 -0.31
CA ASP A 7 3.26 -6.65 0.74
C ASP A 7 2.34 -7.88 0.92
N VAL A 8 1.02 -7.68 0.74
CA VAL A 8 0.02 -8.76 0.81
C VAL A 8 0.29 -9.84 -0.24
N PHE A 9 0.68 -9.44 -1.47
CA PHE A 9 0.97 -10.41 -2.52
C PHE A 9 2.20 -11.27 -2.22
N ARG A 10 3.19 -10.71 -1.50
CA ARG A 10 4.31 -11.51 -1.01
C ARG A 10 3.83 -12.61 -0.06
N LEU A 11 2.95 -12.26 0.90
CA LEU A 11 2.38 -13.23 1.82
C LEU A 11 1.53 -14.27 1.10
N LEU A 12 0.68 -13.85 0.16
CA LEU A 12 -0.12 -14.76 -0.66
C LEU A 12 0.77 -15.73 -1.48
N SER A 13 1.93 -15.27 -1.96
CA SER A 13 2.88 -16.11 -2.69
C SER A 13 3.45 -17.22 -1.80
N VAL A 14 3.78 -16.90 -0.54
CA VAL A 14 4.29 -17.89 0.43
C VAL A 14 3.20 -18.93 0.73
N VAL A 15 1.96 -18.50 0.98
CA VAL A 15 0.83 -19.41 1.23
C VAL A 15 0.54 -20.28 0.00
N GLY A 16 0.58 -19.71 -1.19
CA GLY A 16 0.38 -20.44 -2.44
C GLY A 16 1.47 -21.50 -2.68
N ALA A 17 2.73 -21.15 -2.45
CA ALA A 17 3.84 -22.08 -2.56
C ALA A 17 3.75 -23.23 -1.53
N TYR A 18 3.42 -22.90 -0.27
CA TYR A 18 3.16 -23.91 0.75
C TYR A 18 2.01 -24.86 0.34
N SER A 19 0.90 -24.31 -0.18
CA SER A 19 -0.24 -25.14 -0.61
C SER A 19 0.15 -26.11 -1.72
N HIS A 20 0.97 -25.67 -2.66
CA HIS A 20 1.48 -26.51 -3.74
C HIS A 20 2.36 -27.65 -3.19
N GLU A 21 3.30 -27.33 -2.32
CA GLU A 21 4.20 -28.31 -1.71
C GLU A 21 3.47 -29.27 -0.77
N ALA A 22 2.44 -28.80 -0.05
CA ALA A 22 1.61 -29.64 0.79
C ALA A 22 0.87 -30.74 0.02
N LEU A 23 0.36 -30.43 -1.20
CA LEU A 23 -0.25 -31.43 -2.07
C LEU A 23 0.75 -32.48 -2.56
N ARG A 24 2.05 -32.17 -2.57
CA ARG A 24 3.14 -33.08 -2.95
C ARG A 24 3.74 -33.85 -1.78
N GLY A 25 3.24 -33.61 -0.55
CA GLY A 25 3.79 -34.22 0.67
C GLY A 25 5.09 -33.58 1.17
N SER A 26 5.50 -32.43 0.62
CA SER A 26 6.77 -31.76 0.91
C SER A 26 6.64 -30.55 1.85
N SER A 27 5.50 -30.41 2.54
CA SER A 27 5.20 -29.23 3.38
C SER A 27 6.22 -28.98 4.49
N VAL A 28 6.71 -30.03 5.14
CA VAL A 28 7.69 -29.95 6.24
C VAL A 28 9.04 -29.44 5.70
N ALA A 29 9.51 -30.02 4.59
CA ALA A 29 10.75 -29.60 3.95
C ALA A 29 10.64 -28.14 3.46
N PHE A 30 9.54 -27.76 2.82
CA PHE A 30 9.27 -26.39 2.40
C PHE A 30 9.37 -25.41 3.59
N CYS A 31 8.72 -25.70 4.71
CA CYS A 31 8.73 -24.83 5.89
C CYS A 31 10.14 -24.65 6.46
N ARG A 32 10.90 -25.74 6.57
CA ARG A 32 12.29 -25.70 7.03
C ARG A 32 13.18 -24.88 6.10
N ASP A 33 13.11 -25.13 4.80
CA ASP A 33 14.02 -24.56 3.81
C ASP A 33 13.70 -23.08 3.52
N ASN A 34 12.47 -22.63 3.81
CA ASN A 34 12.02 -21.24 3.64
C ASN A 34 11.81 -20.49 4.96
N PHE A 35 12.25 -21.05 6.10
CA PHE A 35 12.11 -20.43 7.43
C PHE A 35 10.67 -20.05 7.79
N VAL A 36 9.70 -20.87 7.37
CA VAL A 36 8.28 -20.66 7.63
C VAL A 36 7.82 -21.59 8.75
N ARG A 37 7.02 -21.08 9.67
CA ARG A 37 6.47 -21.90 10.77
C ARG A 37 5.35 -22.79 10.26
N GLN A 38 5.56 -24.12 10.32
CA GLN A 38 4.59 -25.11 9.84
C GLN A 38 3.22 -24.94 10.50
N LYS A 39 3.18 -24.84 11.83
CA LYS A 39 1.92 -24.66 12.57
C LYS A 39 1.13 -23.43 12.13
N ALA A 40 1.82 -22.32 11.86
CA ALA A 40 1.17 -21.10 11.34
C ALA A 40 0.54 -21.34 9.96
N MET A 41 1.20 -22.08 9.08
CA MET A 41 0.67 -22.40 7.75
C MET A 41 -0.55 -23.33 7.84
N GLU A 42 -0.55 -24.28 8.75
CA GLU A 42 -1.70 -25.16 9.03
C GLU A 42 -2.89 -24.37 9.55
N GLU A 43 -2.66 -23.39 10.45
CA GLU A 43 -3.71 -22.48 10.96
C GLU A 43 -4.26 -21.59 9.85
N ILE A 44 -3.41 -21.04 8.99
CA ILE A 44 -3.83 -20.25 7.81
C ILE A 44 -4.73 -21.09 6.88
N HIS A 45 -4.36 -22.35 6.62
CA HIS A 45 -5.17 -23.26 5.79
C HIS A 45 -6.53 -23.55 6.41
N LYS A 46 -6.61 -23.78 7.73
CA LYS A 46 -7.88 -23.98 8.45
C LYS A 46 -8.76 -22.73 8.34
N LEU A 47 -8.19 -21.54 8.60
CA LEU A 47 -8.90 -20.28 8.49
C LEU A 47 -9.41 -20.04 7.06
N ARG A 48 -8.57 -20.31 6.05
CA ARG A 48 -8.96 -20.19 4.65
C ARG A 48 -10.16 -21.09 4.32
N ALA A 49 -10.16 -22.35 4.78
CA ALA A 49 -11.27 -23.27 4.58
C ALA A 49 -12.56 -22.75 5.24
N GLN A 50 -12.48 -22.23 6.47
CA GLN A 50 -13.60 -21.61 7.16
C GLN A 50 -14.15 -20.40 6.39
N LEU A 51 -13.29 -19.50 5.93
CA LEU A 51 -13.69 -18.34 5.13
C LEU A 51 -14.30 -18.76 3.79
N SER A 52 -13.77 -19.79 3.13
CA SER A 52 -14.35 -20.34 1.91
C SER A 52 -15.79 -20.87 2.13
N ASN A 53 -16.05 -21.52 3.26
CA ASN A 53 -17.39 -21.98 3.62
C ASN A 53 -18.35 -20.80 3.89
N VAL A 54 -17.87 -19.75 4.56
CA VAL A 54 -18.66 -18.51 4.79
C VAL A 54 -19.01 -17.85 3.46
N VAL A 55 -18.05 -17.72 2.55
CA VAL A 55 -18.28 -17.16 1.21
C VAL A 55 -19.28 -17.99 0.43
N GLN A 56 -19.15 -19.33 0.46
CA GLN A 56 -20.08 -20.24 -0.19
C GLN A 56 -21.51 -20.10 0.35
N ALA A 57 -21.67 -19.98 1.66
CA ALA A 57 -22.97 -19.84 2.30
C ALA A 57 -23.68 -18.52 1.99
N ASN A 58 -22.91 -17.45 1.72
CA ASN A 58 -23.43 -16.09 1.49
C ASN A 58 -23.54 -15.69 0.02
N LEU A 59 -22.94 -16.45 -0.90
CA LEU A 59 -23.02 -16.18 -2.34
C LEU A 59 -23.98 -17.15 -3.01
N SER A 60 -25.10 -16.62 -3.51
CA SER A 60 -26.03 -17.36 -4.36
C SER A 60 -25.54 -17.38 -5.81
N GLY A 61 -25.88 -18.46 -6.55
CA GLY A 61 -25.62 -18.55 -8.00
C GLY A 61 -24.19 -18.95 -8.38
N LEU A 62 -23.38 -19.45 -7.46
CA LEU A 62 -22.09 -20.03 -7.80
C LEU A 62 -22.27 -21.34 -8.59
N SER A 63 -21.59 -21.43 -9.74
CA SER A 63 -21.50 -22.68 -10.51
C SER A 63 -20.67 -23.72 -9.74
N GLU A 64 -20.88 -25.02 -10.03
CA GLU A 64 -20.07 -26.09 -9.45
C GLU A 64 -18.57 -25.93 -9.70
N ARG A 65 -18.19 -25.36 -10.85
CA ARG A 65 -16.80 -25.05 -11.16
C ARG A 65 -16.23 -24.01 -10.21
N GLN A 66 -16.98 -22.94 -9.92
CA GLN A 66 -16.57 -21.89 -8.97
C GLN A 66 -16.48 -22.42 -7.55
N LEU A 67 -17.41 -23.28 -7.14
CA LEU A 67 -17.39 -23.96 -5.84
C LEU A 67 -16.13 -24.81 -5.68
N ARG A 68 -15.81 -25.64 -6.69
CA ARG A 68 -14.58 -26.43 -6.69
C ARG A 68 -13.31 -25.56 -6.63
N GLN A 69 -13.30 -24.43 -7.33
CA GLN A 69 -12.17 -23.47 -7.26
C GLN A 69 -12.06 -22.82 -5.88
N LEU A 70 -13.18 -22.47 -5.25
CA LEU A 70 -13.20 -21.87 -3.91
C LEU A 70 -12.62 -22.80 -2.85
N GLN A 71 -12.89 -24.11 -2.98
CA GLN A 71 -12.41 -25.14 -2.07
C GLN A 71 -10.99 -25.62 -2.40
N ASN A 72 -10.48 -25.36 -3.60
CA ASN A 72 -9.14 -25.79 -3.98
C ASN A 72 -8.07 -24.98 -3.23
N PRO A 73 -7.21 -25.62 -2.42
CA PRO A 73 -6.15 -24.93 -1.68
C PRO A 73 -5.01 -24.42 -2.59
N SER A 74 -4.84 -25.03 -3.77
CA SER A 74 -3.78 -24.66 -4.71
C SER A 74 -4.40 -24.08 -5.98
N LEU A 75 -4.31 -22.76 -6.11
CA LEU A 75 -4.73 -22.04 -7.31
C LEU A 75 -3.51 -21.61 -8.14
N PRO A 76 -3.65 -21.51 -9.47
CA PRO A 76 -2.61 -20.95 -10.31
C PRO A 76 -2.32 -19.49 -9.94
N ALA A 77 -1.13 -19.02 -10.28
CA ALA A 77 -0.76 -17.62 -10.08
C ALA A 77 -1.75 -16.70 -10.80
N PRO A 78 -2.20 -15.60 -10.17
CA PRO A 78 -3.10 -14.67 -10.80
C PRO A 78 -2.46 -13.98 -12.00
N ASN A 79 -3.24 -13.77 -13.05
CA ASN A 79 -2.84 -12.99 -14.21
C ASN A 79 -2.86 -11.48 -13.91
N ALA A 80 -2.38 -10.65 -14.86
CA ALA A 80 -2.28 -9.20 -14.67
C ALA A 80 -3.63 -8.52 -14.37
N VAL A 81 -4.72 -9.00 -14.95
CA VAL A 81 -6.07 -8.46 -14.70
C VAL A 81 -6.51 -8.80 -13.27
N GLN A 82 -6.32 -10.04 -12.85
CA GLN A 82 -6.63 -10.48 -11.49
C GLN A 82 -5.79 -9.74 -10.44
N ILE A 83 -4.50 -9.49 -10.70
CA ILE A 83 -3.65 -8.66 -9.84
C ILE A 83 -4.21 -7.24 -9.71
N LYS A 84 -4.67 -6.65 -10.82
CA LYS A 84 -5.30 -5.32 -10.79
C LYS A 84 -6.57 -5.33 -9.95
N VAL A 85 -7.44 -6.31 -10.13
CA VAL A 85 -8.68 -6.46 -9.33
C VAL A 85 -8.37 -6.68 -7.85
N LEU A 86 -7.41 -7.55 -7.52
CA LEU A 86 -6.99 -7.77 -6.13
C LEU A 86 -6.49 -6.48 -5.47
N ARG A 87 -5.73 -5.64 -6.20
CA ARG A 87 -5.29 -4.34 -5.70
C ARG A 87 -6.47 -3.37 -5.50
N GLN A 88 -7.47 -3.40 -6.38
CA GLN A 88 -8.70 -2.60 -6.20
C GLN A 88 -9.50 -3.07 -4.98
N LEU A 89 -9.60 -4.37 -4.73
CA LEU A 89 -10.21 -4.91 -3.52
C LEU A 89 -9.46 -4.46 -2.26
N LEU A 90 -8.14 -4.52 -2.24
CA LEU A 90 -7.34 -4.02 -1.12
C LEU A 90 -7.50 -2.51 -0.93
N ALA A 91 -7.55 -1.74 -2.02
CA ALA A 91 -7.83 -0.30 -1.97
C ALA A 91 -9.23 0.00 -1.39
N SER A 92 -10.23 -0.81 -1.72
CA SER A 92 -11.59 -0.69 -1.18
C SER A 92 -11.67 -1.03 0.30
N ILE A 93 -10.96 -2.08 0.74
CA ILE A 93 -10.94 -2.52 2.15
C ILE A 93 -10.23 -1.48 3.03
N TYR A 94 -9.15 -0.88 2.54
CA TYR A 94 -8.33 0.09 3.28
C TYR A 94 -8.53 1.52 2.78
N ILE A 95 -9.75 1.87 2.34
CA ILE A 95 -10.02 3.18 1.74
C ILE A 95 -9.87 4.35 2.74
N ASP A 96 -10.04 4.08 4.02
CA ASP A 96 -9.81 4.98 5.15
C ASP A 96 -8.33 5.08 5.58
N ARG A 97 -7.46 4.26 4.98
CA ARG A 97 -6.03 4.13 5.31
C ARG A 97 -5.17 4.39 4.08
N VAL A 98 -5.33 5.57 3.53
CA VAL A 98 -4.55 6.04 2.37
C VAL A 98 -3.34 6.82 2.85
N ALA A 99 -2.20 6.58 2.22
CA ALA A 99 -0.99 7.37 2.41
C ALA A 99 -0.48 7.88 1.05
N VAL A 100 -0.07 9.14 1.04
CA VAL A 100 0.43 9.83 -0.15
C VAL A 100 1.83 10.35 0.14
N ARG A 101 2.73 10.24 -0.81
CA ARG A 101 4.08 10.79 -0.67
C ARG A 101 4.00 12.32 -0.50
N ALA A 102 4.69 12.86 0.49
CA ALA A 102 4.53 14.24 0.94
C ALA A 102 4.76 15.29 -0.17
N ASP A 103 5.69 15.03 -1.09
CA ASP A 103 5.98 15.91 -2.24
C ASP A 103 4.84 15.99 -3.26
N ILE A 104 4.02 14.93 -3.37
CA ILE A 104 2.88 14.89 -4.30
C ILE A 104 1.74 15.82 -3.85
N VAL A 105 1.57 15.97 -2.54
CA VAL A 105 0.52 16.83 -1.95
C VAL A 105 1.06 18.19 -1.50
N GLY A 106 2.34 18.49 -1.76
CA GLY A 106 2.96 19.77 -1.34
C GLY A 106 2.97 19.95 0.18
N ALA A 107 3.00 18.87 0.94
CA ALA A 107 2.98 18.93 2.38
C ALA A 107 4.35 19.40 2.94
N PRO A 108 4.39 20.12 4.08
CA PRO A 108 5.63 20.58 4.71
C PRO A 108 6.61 19.43 5.00
N GLU A 109 6.09 18.24 5.26
CA GLU A 109 6.86 17.02 5.47
C GLU A 109 7.75 16.63 4.27
N ALA A 110 7.47 17.17 3.09
CA ALA A 110 8.31 16.95 1.91
C ALA A 110 9.76 17.41 2.11
N GLU A 111 9.98 18.45 2.92
CA GLU A 111 11.31 18.98 3.27
C GLU A 111 12.16 17.98 4.07
N LEU A 112 11.52 17.02 4.74
CA LEU A 112 12.17 15.93 5.47
C LEU A 112 12.73 14.84 4.54
N ALA A 113 12.36 14.86 3.25
CA ALA A 113 12.89 13.92 2.27
C ALA A 113 14.39 14.13 2.08
N PRO A 114 15.18 13.06 1.87
CA PRO A 114 16.55 13.21 1.41
C PRO A 114 16.52 14.03 0.10
N ALA A 115 17.24 15.14 0.07
CA ALA A 115 17.25 16.03 -1.09
C ALA A 115 17.64 15.23 -2.35
N ALA A 116 16.66 14.89 -3.13
CA ALA A 116 16.84 14.33 -4.46
C ALA A 116 17.04 15.50 -5.41
N GLN A 117 18.26 16.02 -5.45
CA GLN A 117 18.66 16.99 -6.48
C GLN A 117 18.46 16.35 -7.86
N GLY A 118 17.28 16.56 -8.46
CA GLY A 118 17.01 16.24 -9.88
C GLY A 118 16.97 14.77 -10.28
N THR A 119 17.22 13.83 -9.38
CA THR A 119 17.21 12.38 -9.65
C THR A 119 15.97 11.71 -9.10
N LYS A 120 15.38 10.78 -9.87
CA LYS A 120 14.30 9.92 -9.38
C LYS A 120 14.75 9.25 -8.08
N MET A 121 13.94 9.37 -7.02
CA MET A 121 14.20 8.71 -5.74
C MET A 121 14.40 7.20 -5.96
N ALA A 122 15.60 6.70 -5.72
CA ALA A 122 15.94 5.29 -5.96
C ALA A 122 15.41 4.36 -4.86
N SER A 123 15.13 4.89 -3.66
CA SER A 123 14.72 4.13 -2.49
C SER A 123 13.68 4.89 -1.66
N THR A 124 12.81 4.17 -0.98
CA THR A 124 11.83 4.71 -0.04
C THR A 124 12.43 5.10 1.31
N ARG A 125 13.72 4.87 1.52
CA ARG A 125 14.38 5.15 2.80
C ARG A 125 14.29 6.64 3.14
N ARG A 126 13.72 6.95 4.31
CA ARG A 126 13.49 8.32 4.81
C ARG A 126 12.61 9.21 3.91
N VAL A 127 11.84 8.62 3.01
CA VAL A 127 10.86 9.37 2.22
C VAL A 127 9.60 9.51 3.04
N PRO A 128 9.16 10.74 3.38
CA PRO A 128 7.97 10.96 4.18
C PRO A 128 6.70 10.78 3.35
N TYR A 129 5.68 10.26 4.01
CA TYR A 129 4.32 10.17 3.52
C TYR A 129 3.40 10.90 4.49
N VAL A 130 2.30 11.40 3.97
CA VAL A 130 1.16 11.89 4.74
C VAL A 130 0.10 10.79 4.69
N ALA A 131 -0.34 10.33 5.86
CA ALA A 131 -1.34 9.27 5.97
C ALA A 131 -2.64 9.79 6.56
N LEU A 132 -3.76 9.41 5.97
CA LEU A 132 -5.08 9.79 6.44
C LEU A 132 -5.28 9.29 7.88
N GLY A 133 -5.69 10.19 8.79
CA GLY A 133 -5.93 9.87 10.20
C GLY A 133 -4.68 9.66 11.07
N VAL A 134 -3.47 9.84 10.53
CA VAL A 134 -2.22 9.72 11.30
C VAL A 134 -1.52 11.08 11.30
N PRO A 135 -1.33 11.72 12.46
CA PRO A 135 -0.67 13.02 12.54
C PRO A 135 0.84 12.90 12.26
N GLY A 136 1.37 13.87 11.53
CA GLY A 136 2.80 13.98 11.21
C GLY A 136 3.30 13.02 10.13
N PRO A 137 4.60 13.06 9.85
CA PRO A 137 5.21 12.26 8.79
C PRO A 137 5.23 10.78 9.15
N VAL A 138 4.86 9.94 8.19
CA VAL A 138 4.95 8.49 8.31
C VAL A 138 5.92 7.93 7.27
N TYR A 139 6.51 6.79 7.54
CA TYR A 139 7.55 6.19 6.72
C TYR A 139 7.22 4.73 6.39
N ILE A 140 7.76 4.23 5.28
CA ILE A 140 7.64 2.82 4.92
C ILE A 140 8.56 1.99 5.82
N HIS A 141 8.00 0.94 6.45
CA HIS A 141 8.76 0.04 7.32
C HIS A 141 9.78 -0.78 6.52
N THR A 142 10.92 -1.08 7.13
CA THR A 142 12.03 -1.83 6.51
C THR A 142 11.66 -3.22 6.02
N SER A 143 10.64 -3.86 6.60
CA SER A 143 10.15 -5.17 6.18
C SER A 143 9.29 -5.15 4.92
N SER A 144 8.90 -3.97 4.43
CA SER A 144 8.07 -3.84 3.23
C SER A 144 8.85 -4.18 1.96
N THR A 145 8.15 -4.75 0.97
CA THR A 145 8.68 -4.98 -0.38
C THR A 145 9.05 -3.70 -1.11
N PHE A 146 8.54 -2.56 -0.65
CA PHE A 146 8.83 -1.24 -1.22
C PHE A 146 10.12 -0.60 -0.70
N TYR A 147 10.69 -1.08 0.43
CA TYR A 147 11.73 -0.35 1.16
C TYR A 147 12.98 -0.04 0.34
N HIS A 148 13.41 -0.94 -0.55
CA HIS A 148 14.58 -0.77 -1.41
C HIS A 148 14.23 -0.43 -2.87
N ARG A 149 13.03 0.09 -3.10
CA ARG A 149 12.51 0.42 -4.44
C ARG A 149 12.15 1.89 -4.54
N PRO A 150 11.98 2.42 -5.76
CA PRO A 150 11.48 3.78 -5.94
C PRO A 150 10.15 3.98 -5.19
N PRO A 151 10.01 5.09 -4.44
CA PRO A 151 8.85 5.33 -3.59
C PRO A 151 7.58 5.48 -4.43
N PRO A 152 6.54 4.67 -4.18
CA PRO A 152 5.25 4.84 -4.83
C PRO A 152 4.59 6.14 -4.34
N GLU A 153 3.83 6.78 -5.22
CA GLU A 153 3.14 8.03 -4.90
C GLU A 153 1.95 7.81 -3.96
N TRP A 154 1.16 6.78 -4.22
CA TRP A 154 -0.08 6.48 -3.51
C TRP A 154 -0.09 5.05 -3.01
N LEU A 155 -0.42 4.89 -1.74
CA LEU A 155 -0.48 3.62 -1.03
C LEU A 155 -1.77 3.51 -0.21
N VAL A 156 -2.21 2.27 0.01
CA VAL A 156 -3.02 1.92 1.20
C VAL A 156 -2.17 1.08 2.14
N PHE A 157 -2.48 1.15 3.44
CA PHE A 157 -1.74 0.44 4.48
C PHE A 157 -2.67 -0.34 5.40
N GLY A 158 -2.21 -1.48 5.90
CA GLY A 158 -2.96 -2.30 6.85
C GLY A 158 -2.64 -2.00 8.31
N GLU A 159 -1.39 -1.61 8.59
CA GLU A 159 -0.89 -1.44 9.96
C GLU A 159 -0.07 -0.17 10.11
N VAL A 160 -0.20 0.47 11.27
CA VAL A 160 0.66 1.56 11.76
C VAL A 160 1.54 1.01 12.86
N TYR A 161 2.84 1.21 12.77
CA TYR A 161 3.83 0.79 13.75
C TYR A 161 4.61 2.00 14.24
N GLN A 162 4.67 2.18 15.54
CA GLN A 162 5.45 3.23 16.18
C GLN A 162 6.75 2.62 16.74
N SER A 163 7.89 3.21 16.40
CA SER A 163 9.18 2.73 16.94
C SER A 163 9.28 2.99 18.43
N ALA A 164 9.99 2.09 19.13
CA ALA A 164 10.41 2.39 20.50
C ALA A 164 11.35 3.62 20.50
N PRO A 165 11.34 4.46 21.56
CA PRO A 165 12.30 5.54 21.69
C PRO A 165 13.72 4.96 21.67
N LYS A 166 14.59 5.57 20.85
CA LYS A 166 16.02 5.26 20.89
C LYS A 166 16.58 5.96 22.13
N ASP A 167 17.16 5.15 23.02
CA ASP A 167 17.77 5.57 24.27
C ASP A 167 16.80 6.20 25.28
N ALA A 168 16.14 5.35 26.05
CA ALA A 168 15.64 5.68 27.37
C ALA A 168 16.82 5.71 28.35
N SER A 169 17.73 6.69 28.21
CA SER A 169 18.56 7.11 29.32
C SER A 169 17.64 7.82 30.30
N LEU A 170 17.61 7.34 31.54
CA LEU A 170 16.67 7.70 32.62
C LEU A 170 16.67 9.18 33.03
N ASP A 171 17.45 10.05 32.37
CA ASP A 171 17.75 11.40 32.86
C ASP A 171 17.25 12.56 31.97
N ASN A 172 16.56 12.31 30.83
CA ASN A 172 16.01 13.39 30.01
C ASN A 172 14.55 13.14 29.70
N GLU A 173 13.67 13.87 30.34
CA GLU A 173 12.20 13.87 30.15
C GLU A 173 11.72 14.46 28.80
N GLU A 174 12.59 14.84 27.89
CA GLU A 174 12.20 15.22 26.54
C GLU A 174 11.90 13.96 25.70
N GLU A 175 10.62 13.63 25.60
CA GLU A 175 10.12 12.56 24.72
C GLU A 175 10.55 12.84 23.29
N LYS A 176 11.65 12.20 22.85
CA LYS A 176 12.05 12.25 21.44
C LYS A 176 10.90 11.73 20.58
N PRO A 177 10.52 12.46 19.51
CA PRO A 177 9.40 12.09 18.67
C PRO A 177 9.60 10.69 18.10
N ARG A 178 8.61 9.82 18.36
CA ARG A 178 8.61 8.44 17.89
C ARG A 178 8.36 8.42 16.40
N THR A 179 9.16 7.67 15.65
CA THR A 179 8.96 7.53 14.22
C THR A 179 7.82 6.55 13.93
N ILE A 180 6.89 6.98 13.10
CA ILE A 180 5.73 6.19 12.70
C ILE A 180 6.02 5.51 11.36
N PHE A 181 5.79 4.20 11.31
CA PHE A 181 5.99 3.38 10.12
C PHE A 181 4.69 2.73 9.67
N LEU A 182 4.55 2.58 8.37
CA LEU A 182 3.43 1.88 7.73
C LEU A 182 3.86 0.49 7.29
N LYS A 183 3.00 -0.50 7.48
CA LYS A 183 3.17 -1.91 7.08
C LYS A 183 1.97 -2.40 6.28
N MET A 184 2.10 -3.57 5.66
CA MET A 184 1.06 -4.19 4.82
C MET A 184 0.61 -3.26 3.69
N LEU A 185 1.59 -2.76 2.94
CA LEU A 185 1.39 -1.74 1.93
C LEU A 185 0.91 -2.33 0.61
N THR A 186 0.05 -1.59 -0.07
CA THR A 186 -0.34 -1.86 -1.45
C THR A 186 -0.32 -0.57 -2.26
N LYS A 187 0.42 -0.57 -3.37
CA LYS A 187 0.42 0.54 -4.32
C LYS A 187 -0.94 0.63 -5.01
N ILE A 188 -1.54 1.80 -5.02
CA ILE A 188 -2.83 2.07 -5.65
C ILE A 188 -2.74 3.12 -6.76
N ASN A 189 -3.76 3.16 -7.60
CA ASN A 189 -3.96 4.25 -8.54
C ASN A 189 -4.92 5.26 -7.90
N PRO A 190 -4.58 6.55 -7.82
CA PRO A 190 -5.44 7.57 -7.22
C PRO A 190 -6.83 7.66 -7.87
N ALA A 191 -6.96 7.35 -9.17
CA ALA A 191 -8.25 7.31 -9.84
C ALA A 191 -9.24 6.29 -9.22
N TRP A 192 -8.74 5.24 -8.57
CA TRP A 192 -9.61 4.26 -7.90
C TRP A 192 -10.26 4.82 -6.64
N ILE A 193 -9.58 5.73 -5.93
CA ILE A 193 -10.06 6.31 -4.68
C ILE A 193 -11.39 7.03 -4.93
N HIS A 194 -11.47 7.83 -6.01
CA HIS A 194 -12.70 8.53 -6.38
C HIS A 194 -13.88 7.58 -6.61
N THR A 195 -13.65 6.40 -7.16
CA THR A 195 -14.70 5.43 -7.45
C THR A 195 -15.05 4.58 -6.23
N LEU A 196 -14.03 4.10 -5.50
CA LEU A 196 -14.20 3.16 -4.39
C LEU A 196 -14.53 3.84 -3.07
N GLY A 197 -14.11 5.10 -2.88
CA GLY A 197 -14.23 5.85 -1.63
C GLY A 197 -15.42 6.81 -1.54
N ARG A 198 -16.33 6.81 -2.49
CA ARG A 198 -17.45 7.79 -2.56
C ARG A 198 -18.30 7.88 -1.30
N SER A 199 -18.50 6.76 -0.61
CA SER A 199 -19.31 6.70 0.62
C SER A 199 -18.58 7.15 1.87
N LEU A 200 -17.24 7.15 1.86
CA LEU A 200 -16.40 7.38 3.05
C LEU A 200 -15.55 8.64 2.95
N CYS A 201 -15.29 9.15 1.75
CA CYS A 201 -14.39 10.27 1.52
C CYS A 201 -15.07 11.36 0.71
N THR A 202 -14.79 12.61 1.06
CA THR A 202 -15.10 13.78 0.24
C THR A 202 -13.84 14.17 -0.53
N PHE A 203 -13.98 14.37 -1.85
CA PHE A 203 -12.87 14.77 -2.71
C PHE A 203 -13.08 16.21 -3.11
N SER A 204 -12.17 17.09 -2.71
CA SER A 204 -12.09 18.45 -3.20
C SER A 204 -10.87 18.58 -4.12
N GLN A 205 -11.07 19.14 -5.31
CA GLN A 205 -9.97 19.63 -6.13
C GLN A 205 -9.76 21.10 -5.76
N THR A 206 -8.66 21.38 -5.08
CA THR A 206 -8.26 22.76 -4.88
C THR A 206 -7.60 23.20 -6.17
N THR A 207 -8.34 23.91 -7.01
CA THR A 207 -7.79 24.69 -8.11
C THR A 207 -7.31 25.99 -7.45
N GLU A 208 -6.04 26.08 -7.10
CA GLU A 208 -5.44 27.39 -6.84
C GLU A 208 -5.54 28.16 -8.17
N GLU A 209 -6.38 29.18 -8.20
CA GLU A 209 -6.28 30.16 -9.27
C GLU A 209 -4.91 30.79 -9.20
N PRO A 210 -4.09 30.67 -10.24
CA PRO A 210 -2.78 31.30 -10.23
C PRO A 210 -3.01 32.80 -10.08
N GLY A 211 -2.47 33.38 -9.01
CA GLY A 211 -2.48 34.83 -8.85
C GLY A 211 -1.94 35.48 -10.11
N THR A 212 -2.34 36.70 -10.39
CA THR A 212 -2.11 37.43 -11.66
C THR A 212 -0.65 37.45 -12.13
N SER A 213 0.33 37.21 -11.23
CA SER A 213 1.75 37.08 -11.58
C SER A 213 2.09 35.72 -12.22
N ALA A 214 1.45 34.64 -11.75
CA ALA A 214 1.68 33.28 -12.27
C ALA A 214 1.09 33.09 -13.68
N LEU A 215 0.04 33.84 -14.04
CA LEU A 215 -0.53 33.88 -15.40
C LEU A 215 0.47 34.41 -16.43
N SER A 216 1.23 35.46 -16.06
CA SER A 216 2.24 36.04 -16.96
C SER A 216 3.40 35.07 -17.24
N ASP A 217 3.80 34.29 -16.23
CA ASP A 217 4.89 33.30 -16.35
C ASP A 217 4.43 32.03 -17.07
N SER A 218 3.20 31.61 -16.88
CA SER A 218 2.57 30.51 -17.63
C SER A 218 2.41 30.84 -19.12
N ILE A 219 2.06 32.07 -19.47
CA ILE A 219 1.98 32.52 -20.86
C ILE A 219 3.35 32.59 -21.52
N LYS A 220 4.40 32.97 -20.76
CA LYS A 220 5.78 32.95 -21.24
C LYS A 220 6.31 31.51 -21.45
N ALA A 221 5.94 30.56 -20.59
CA ALA A 221 6.29 29.15 -20.72
C ALA A 221 5.59 28.49 -21.93
N LEU A 222 4.33 28.80 -22.18
CA LEU A 222 3.58 28.33 -23.36
C LEU A 222 4.21 28.83 -24.67
N LYS A 223 4.73 30.06 -24.70
CA LYS A 223 5.44 30.60 -25.85
C LYS A 223 6.80 29.95 -26.10
N ARG A 224 7.39 29.28 -25.10
CA ARG A 224 8.65 28.52 -25.21
C ARG A 224 8.45 27.03 -25.50
N GLY A 225 7.22 26.54 -25.65
CA GLY A 225 6.93 25.13 -25.94
C GLY A 225 7.15 24.19 -24.75
N GLU A 226 7.32 24.69 -23.53
CA GLU A 226 7.42 23.89 -22.30
C GLU A 226 6.02 23.52 -21.81
N ARG A 227 5.79 22.22 -21.64
CA ARG A 227 4.52 21.71 -21.06
C ARG A 227 4.46 22.07 -19.58
N SER A 228 3.60 23.01 -19.19
CA SER A 228 3.30 23.28 -17.79
C SER A 228 2.60 22.07 -17.18
N SER A 229 3.21 21.44 -16.20
CA SER A 229 2.55 20.44 -15.34
C SER A 229 1.63 21.19 -14.38
N LEU A 230 0.33 21.21 -14.68
CA LEU A 230 -0.69 21.59 -13.72
C LEU A 230 -0.66 20.58 -12.56
N GLN A 231 -0.06 20.97 -11.45
CA GLN A 231 -0.11 20.21 -10.21
C GLN A 231 -1.55 20.26 -9.68
N ARG A 232 -2.26 19.16 -9.82
CA ARG A 232 -3.59 18.99 -9.21
C ARG A 232 -3.38 18.49 -7.77
N HIS A 233 -3.59 19.34 -6.79
CA HIS A 233 -3.65 18.94 -5.39
C HIS A 233 -5.02 18.31 -5.12
N VAL A 234 -5.01 17.05 -4.69
CA VAL A 234 -6.21 16.34 -4.26
C VAL A 234 -6.21 16.28 -2.73
N VAL A 235 -7.16 16.94 -2.10
CA VAL A 235 -7.37 16.84 -0.64
C VAL A 235 -8.43 15.78 -0.39
N ILE A 236 -8.10 14.79 0.44
CA ILE A 236 -9.02 13.73 0.86
C ILE A 236 -9.36 14.00 2.33
N THR A 237 -10.63 14.27 2.62
CA THR A 237 -11.14 14.41 3.98
C THR A 237 -12.10 13.26 4.29
N PRO A 238 -11.98 12.57 5.44
CA PRO A 238 -12.97 11.60 5.88
C PRO A 238 -14.28 12.32 6.19
N ARG A 239 -15.39 11.63 5.94
CA ARG A 239 -16.74 12.07 6.33
C ARG A 239 -17.02 11.70 7.76
#